data_318c05de2affcaa2cdd60326cd32c6ec
#
_entry.id   318c05de2affcaa2cdd60326cd32c6ec
#
_cell.length_a   1.000
_cell.length_b   1.000
_cell.length_c   1.000
_cell.angle_alpha   90.00
_cell.angle_beta   90.00
_cell.angle_gamma   90.00
#
_symmetry.space_group_name_H-M   'P 1'
#
loop_
_entity.id
_entity.type
_entity.pdbx_description
1 polymer ?
#
loop_
_entity_poly.entity_id
_entity_poly.type
_entity_poly.pdbx_seq_one_letter_code
_entity_poly.pdbx_strand_id
1 'polypeptide(L)'
;MKAGKRDVATNGTRLDTGGLTAARTGGRAGTEPSPGQILHWNFFIGGHLSASVPVRLVERTSAGQLLWMETGTPMWRTALPRGTTHLRDIAPHERPADGYPVVPDRWPMGNALFYQPTGAAHSVLWLFGRRQKFRGWYVNLERRLHHGDDIDIADHELDLNVAPDRTWRWKDEQSFAEKTGHPAYWTAEEAVAIRSEGDAVARLAEAGTFPFDGSWCDFRPPSAWTTPPRPPNPRRSLL
;
A
#
# COMPACT_ATOMS: atom_id res chain seq x y z
N MET A 1 9.08 3.78 74.82
CA MET A 1 8.81 2.34 74.92
C MET A 1 8.97 1.74 73.51
N LYS A 2 9.86 0.75 73.34
CA LYS A 2 10.27 0.12 72.12
C LYS A 2 9.21 -0.84 71.63
N ALA A 3 8.89 -0.82 70.33
CA ALA A 3 8.13 -1.87 69.65
C ALA A 3 8.98 -2.44 68.52
N GLY A 4 9.14 -3.76 68.54
CA GLY A 4 10.09 -4.50 67.76
C GLY A 4 9.62 -4.75 66.32
N LYS A 5 10.63 -4.81 65.45
CA LYS A 5 10.56 -5.33 64.09
C LYS A 5 10.45 -6.85 64.12
N ARG A 6 9.53 -7.39 63.29
CA ARG A 6 9.58 -8.82 62.86
C ARG A 6 9.88 -8.84 61.38
N ASP A 7 11.01 -9.47 61.06
CA ASP A 7 11.40 -9.82 59.69
C ASP A 7 10.58 -11.05 59.23
N VAL A 8 9.93 -10.94 58.05
CA VAL A 8 9.33 -12.07 57.37
C VAL A 8 10.20 -12.36 56.12
N ALA A 9 10.86 -13.48 56.12
CA ALA A 9 11.59 -13.99 54.99
C ALA A 9 10.63 -14.47 53.90
N THR A 10 10.71 -13.91 52.71
CA THR A 10 10.02 -14.42 51.50
C THR A 10 11.00 -15.23 50.65
N ASN A 11 10.71 -16.53 50.57
CA ASN A 11 11.35 -17.49 49.66
C ASN A 11 11.04 -17.07 48.19
N GLY A 12 12.04 -16.64 47.47
CA GLY A 12 11.98 -16.39 46.05
C GLY A 12 12.21 -17.68 45.26
N THR A 13 11.14 -18.23 44.70
CA THR A 13 11.25 -19.29 43.70
C THR A 13 11.65 -18.65 42.37
N ARG A 14 12.87 -18.96 41.93
CA ARG A 14 13.43 -18.55 40.63
C ARG A 14 12.77 -19.39 39.55
N LEU A 15 11.93 -18.79 38.71
CA LEU A 15 11.44 -19.41 37.48
C LEU A 15 12.53 -19.33 36.41
N ASP A 16 12.99 -20.49 36.00
CA ASP A 16 13.97 -20.71 34.93
C ASP A 16 13.29 -20.39 33.59
N THR A 17 13.65 -19.27 32.97
CA THR A 17 13.18 -18.93 31.63
C THR A 17 14.05 -19.64 30.60
N GLY A 18 13.62 -20.85 30.20
CA GLY A 18 14.20 -21.59 29.10
C GLY A 18 14.25 -20.74 27.83
N GLY A 19 15.46 -20.51 27.32
CA GLY A 19 15.72 -19.76 26.10
C GLY A 19 15.06 -20.42 24.88
N LEU A 20 14.08 -19.75 24.30
CA LEU A 20 13.64 -20.01 22.95
C LEU A 20 14.67 -19.43 21.98
N THR A 21 15.53 -20.31 21.49
CA THR A 21 16.46 -20.01 20.40
C THR A 21 15.62 -19.75 19.14
N ALA A 22 15.42 -18.48 18.78
CA ALA A 22 14.84 -18.11 17.49
C ALA A 22 15.76 -18.65 16.38
N ALA A 23 15.24 -19.55 15.58
CA ALA A 23 15.87 -20.01 14.36
C ALA A 23 16.07 -18.80 13.44
N ARG A 24 17.32 -18.34 13.31
CA ARG A 24 17.72 -17.34 12.31
C ARG A 24 17.64 -18.02 10.95
N THR A 25 16.50 -17.87 10.26
CA THR A 25 16.44 -18.10 8.83
C THR A 25 17.39 -17.10 8.18
N GLY A 26 18.44 -17.61 7.53
CA GLY A 26 19.46 -16.84 6.85
C GLY A 26 18.87 -16.07 5.66
N GLY A 27 18.26 -14.92 5.91
CA GLY A 27 17.99 -13.91 4.90
C GLY A 27 19.33 -13.31 4.48
N ARG A 28 19.62 -13.34 3.19
CA ARG A 28 20.71 -12.61 2.55
C ARG A 28 20.64 -11.17 3.09
N ALA A 29 21.71 -10.65 3.66
CA ALA A 29 21.81 -9.27 4.10
C ALA A 29 21.54 -8.38 2.87
N GLY A 30 20.30 -7.95 2.71
CA GLY A 30 19.89 -7.06 1.64
C GLY A 30 20.51 -5.69 1.92
N THR A 31 21.27 -5.17 0.98
CA THR A 31 21.64 -3.75 0.95
C THR A 31 20.35 -2.93 1.08
N GLU A 32 20.36 -1.90 1.94
CA GLU A 32 19.22 -0.99 2.03
C GLU A 32 18.83 -0.47 0.65
N PRO A 33 17.53 -0.46 0.31
CA PRO A 33 17.09 -0.02 -1.00
C PRO A 33 17.55 1.41 -1.29
N SER A 34 18.13 1.62 -2.47
CA SER A 34 18.71 2.90 -2.89
C SER A 34 17.85 3.62 -3.94
N PRO A 35 17.90 4.96 -4.03
CA PRO A 35 17.22 5.70 -5.09
C PRO A 35 17.50 5.13 -6.48
N GLY A 36 16.45 4.98 -7.30
CA GLY A 36 16.50 4.37 -8.62
C GLY A 36 16.26 2.85 -8.65
N GLN A 37 16.31 2.16 -7.51
CA GLN A 37 15.96 0.73 -7.43
C GLN A 37 14.54 0.49 -7.93
N ILE A 38 14.36 -0.63 -8.65
CA ILE A 38 13.05 -1.05 -9.14
C ILE A 38 12.44 -1.96 -8.08
N LEU A 39 11.21 -1.64 -7.68
CA LEU A 39 10.35 -2.44 -6.83
C LEU A 39 9.13 -2.87 -7.64
N HIS A 40 8.40 -3.89 -7.19
CA HIS A 40 7.20 -4.38 -7.87
C HIS A 40 5.96 -4.05 -7.04
N TRP A 41 5.11 -3.20 -7.56
CA TRP A 41 3.85 -2.82 -6.95
C TRP A 41 2.75 -3.76 -7.44
N ASN A 42 2.30 -4.68 -6.57
CA ASN A 42 1.31 -5.71 -6.87
C ASN A 42 -0.03 -5.31 -6.24
N PHE A 43 -1.02 -5.04 -7.06
CA PHE A 43 -2.32 -4.52 -6.65
C PHE A 43 -3.36 -5.63 -6.62
N PHE A 44 -3.96 -5.88 -5.44
CA PHE A 44 -4.93 -6.94 -5.21
C PHE A 44 -6.29 -6.37 -4.84
N ILE A 45 -7.35 -6.98 -5.37
CA ILE A 45 -8.75 -6.66 -5.09
C ILE A 45 -9.44 -7.94 -4.59
N GLY A 46 -9.93 -7.94 -3.35
CA GLY A 46 -10.56 -9.11 -2.75
C GLY A 46 -9.67 -10.37 -2.82
N GLY A 47 -8.39 -10.21 -2.51
CA GLY A 47 -7.40 -11.28 -2.50
C GLY A 47 -6.84 -11.70 -3.85
N HIS A 48 -7.32 -11.17 -4.97
CA HIS A 48 -6.87 -11.54 -6.34
C HIS A 48 -6.07 -10.41 -6.99
N LEU A 49 -4.99 -10.77 -7.68
CA LEU A 49 -4.16 -9.81 -8.40
C LEU A 49 -4.97 -9.11 -9.50
N SER A 50 -4.91 -7.80 -9.52
CA SER A 50 -5.44 -6.95 -10.59
C SER A 50 -4.34 -6.47 -11.53
N ALA A 51 -3.19 -6.04 -10.96
CA ALA A 51 -2.06 -5.55 -11.72
C ALA A 51 -0.74 -5.77 -10.96
N SER A 52 0.37 -5.91 -11.70
CA SER A 52 1.72 -5.87 -11.15
C SER A 52 2.57 -4.95 -12.01
N VAL A 53 3.07 -3.87 -11.41
CA VAL A 53 3.74 -2.76 -12.10
C VAL A 53 5.10 -2.50 -11.47
N PRO A 54 6.19 -2.35 -12.25
CA PRO A 54 7.45 -1.93 -11.69
C PRO A 54 7.39 -0.44 -11.35
N VAL A 55 7.86 -0.09 -10.18
CA VAL A 55 7.97 1.29 -9.67
C VAL A 55 9.41 1.59 -9.27
N ARG A 56 9.83 2.85 -9.34
CA ARG A 56 11.17 3.26 -8.92
C ARG A 56 11.14 3.90 -7.55
N LEU A 57 12.03 3.46 -6.69
CA LEU A 57 12.30 4.13 -5.44
C LEU A 57 12.92 5.50 -5.71
N VAL A 58 12.25 6.55 -5.26
CA VAL A 58 12.76 7.93 -5.30
C VAL A 58 13.54 8.23 -4.03
N GLU A 59 12.92 7.92 -2.89
CA GLU A 59 13.48 8.16 -1.57
C GLU A 59 12.87 7.18 -0.56
N ARG A 60 13.64 6.79 0.44
CA ARG A 60 13.15 6.05 1.61
C ARG A 60 13.74 6.65 2.89
N THR A 61 12.87 6.85 3.88
CA THR A 61 13.22 7.35 5.21
C THR A 61 12.51 6.50 6.26
N SER A 62 12.74 6.77 7.54
CA SER A 62 11.98 6.14 8.63
C SER A 62 10.49 6.52 8.60
N ALA A 63 10.13 7.67 8.01
CA ALA A 63 8.75 8.14 7.90
C ALA A 63 7.96 7.47 6.76
N GLY A 64 8.64 6.96 5.73
CA GLY A 64 8.00 6.33 4.59
C GLY A 64 8.90 6.28 3.36
N GLN A 65 8.29 5.94 2.22
CA GLN A 65 8.98 5.89 0.93
C GLN A 65 8.21 6.62 -0.16
N LEU A 66 8.97 7.18 -1.10
CA LEU A 66 8.48 7.78 -2.33
C LEU A 66 8.82 6.88 -3.51
N LEU A 67 7.83 6.58 -4.33
CA LEU A 67 7.93 5.70 -5.49
C LEU A 67 7.43 6.42 -6.73
N TRP A 68 8.06 6.16 -7.87
CA TRP A 68 7.68 6.74 -9.15
C TRP A 68 7.15 5.68 -10.10
N MET A 69 6.01 5.97 -10.74
CA MET A 69 5.40 5.18 -11.80
C MET A 69 5.16 6.06 -13.03
N GLU A 70 5.53 5.56 -14.20
CA GLU A 70 5.42 6.29 -15.45
C GLU A 70 4.41 5.65 -16.40
N THR A 71 3.66 6.48 -17.12
CA THR A 71 2.75 6.04 -18.18
C THR A 71 3.49 5.18 -19.21
N GLY A 72 2.88 4.10 -19.64
CA GLY A 72 3.44 3.18 -20.64
C GLY A 72 4.45 2.18 -20.08
N THR A 73 4.73 2.21 -18.77
CA THR A 73 5.57 1.20 -18.10
C THR A 73 5.05 -0.21 -18.36
N PRO A 74 5.90 -1.16 -18.81
CA PRO A 74 5.51 -2.56 -19.03
C PRO A 74 5.06 -3.21 -17.71
N MET A 75 3.87 -3.82 -17.72
CA MET A 75 3.24 -4.40 -16.53
C MET A 75 2.60 -5.75 -16.84
N TRP A 76 2.12 -6.41 -15.80
CA TRP A 76 1.16 -7.48 -15.89
C TRP A 76 -0.23 -6.96 -15.51
N ARG A 77 -1.24 -7.36 -16.28
CA ARG A 77 -2.65 -7.12 -15.97
C ARG A 77 -3.39 -8.45 -15.95
N THR A 78 -4.36 -8.56 -15.05
CA THR A 78 -5.28 -9.71 -15.02
C THR A 78 -6.09 -9.78 -16.33
N ALA A 79 -6.12 -10.96 -16.95
CA ALA A 79 -6.95 -11.25 -18.12
C ALA A 79 -8.38 -11.54 -17.67
N LEU A 80 -9.21 -10.53 -17.62
CA LEU A 80 -10.61 -10.64 -17.22
C LEU A 80 -11.48 -11.28 -18.33
N PRO A 81 -12.63 -11.87 -17.97
CA PRO A 81 -13.62 -12.36 -18.93
C PRO A 81 -14.07 -11.27 -19.91
N ARG A 82 -14.51 -11.68 -21.09
CA ARG A 82 -14.97 -10.75 -22.14
C ARG A 82 -16.15 -9.91 -21.63
N GLY A 83 -16.07 -8.60 -21.79
CA GLY A 83 -17.10 -7.65 -21.34
C GLY A 83 -16.91 -7.14 -19.91
N THR A 84 -15.94 -7.66 -19.17
CA THR A 84 -15.59 -7.16 -17.83
C THR A 84 -14.39 -6.22 -17.94
N THR A 85 -14.48 -5.04 -17.34
CA THR A 85 -13.42 -4.04 -17.36
C THR A 85 -12.61 -4.00 -16.07
N HIS A 86 -13.23 -4.32 -14.93
CA HIS A 86 -12.59 -4.28 -13.63
C HIS A 86 -12.82 -5.58 -12.85
N LEU A 87 -11.79 -6.03 -12.13
CA LEU A 87 -11.90 -7.22 -11.27
C LEU A 87 -12.95 -7.04 -10.17
N ARG A 88 -13.16 -5.82 -9.70
CA ARG A 88 -14.18 -5.46 -8.69
C ARG A 88 -15.61 -5.72 -9.15
N ASP A 89 -15.84 -5.77 -10.46
CA ASP A 89 -17.17 -6.00 -11.05
C ASP A 89 -17.58 -7.48 -11.06
N ILE A 90 -16.64 -8.38 -10.74
CA ILE A 90 -16.89 -9.83 -10.66
C ILE A 90 -17.11 -10.21 -9.19
N ALA A 91 -18.23 -10.85 -8.91
CA ALA A 91 -18.51 -11.32 -7.55
C ALA A 91 -17.41 -12.29 -7.07
N PRO A 92 -16.99 -12.21 -5.80
CA PRO A 92 -15.87 -13.04 -5.30
C PRO A 92 -16.02 -14.53 -5.52
N HIS A 93 -17.25 -15.06 -5.39
CA HIS A 93 -17.55 -16.49 -5.58
C HIS A 93 -17.49 -16.93 -7.06
N GLU A 94 -17.49 -16.00 -8.00
CA GLU A 94 -17.36 -16.28 -9.45
C GLU A 94 -15.89 -16.24 -9.91
N ARG A 95 -14.98 -15.77 -9.04
CA ARG A 95 -13.56 -15.67 -9.35
C ARG A 95 -12.89 -17.06 -9.19
N PRO A 96 -11.98 -17.46 -10.09
CA PRO A 96 -11.19 -18.65 -9.90
C PRO A 96 -10.38 -18.59 -8.60
N ALA A 97 -10.34 -19.68 -7.84
CA ALA A 97 -9.61 -19.73 -6.55
C ALA A 97 -8.12 -19.32 -6.71
N ASP A 98 -7.49 -19.74 -7.81
CA ASP A 98 -6.10 -19.41 -8.13
C ASP A 98 -5.93 -18.04 -8.83
N GLY A 99 -7.00 -17.23 -8.90
CA GLY A 99 -7.03 -15.98 -9.66
C GLY A 99 -7.03 -16.19 -11.17
N TYR A 100 -7.22 -15.09 -11.90
CA TYR A 100 -7.18 -15.10 -13.36
C TYR A 100 -5.75 -15.16 -13.88
N PRO A 101 -5.53 -15.66 -15.11
CA PRO A 101 -4.25 -15.52 -15.80
C PRO A 101 -3.84 -14.05 -15.93
N VAL A 102 -2.54 -13.79 -15.95
CA VAL A 102 -2.01 -12.45 -16.22
C VAL A 102 -1.49 -12.36 -17.63
N VAL A 103 -1.66 -11.20 -18.25
CA VAL A 103 -1.19 -10.91 -19.61
C VAL A 103 -0.30 -9.67 -19.61
N PRO A 104 0.66 -9.60 -20.54
CA PRO A 104 1.46 -8.41 -20.75
C PRO A 104 0.59 -7.21 -21.10
N ASP A 105 0.86 -6.08 -20.44
CA ASP A 105 0.19 -4.80 -20.73
C ASP A 105 1.15 -3.64 -20.47
N ARG A 106 0.65 -2.41 -20.58
CA ARG A 106 1.35 -1.18 -20.24
C ARG A 106 0.47 -0.34 -19.34
N TRP A 107 1.08 0.31 -18.35
CA TRP A 107 0.37 1.20 -17.44
C TRP A 107 -0.35 2.30 -18.23
N PRO A 108 -1.69 2.34 -18.22
CA PRO A 108 -2.46 3.26 -19.07
C PRO A 108 -2.72 4.61 -18.44
N MET A 109 -2.55 4.71 -17.11
CA MET A 109 -2.84 5.93 -16.35
C MET A 109 -1.71 6.95 -16.50
N GLY A 110 -1.93 8.17 -16.03
CA GLY A 110 -0.91 9.20 -15.96
C GLY A 110 0.29 8.81 -15.10
N ASN A 111 1.35 9.61 -15.17
CA ASN A 111 2.48 9.48 -14.27
C ASN A 111 2.03 9.74 -12.82
N ALA A 112 2.61 9.02 -11.86
CA ALA A 112 2.31 9.19 -10.46
C ALA A 112 3.55 9.07 -9.57
N LEU A 113 3.66 9.95 -8.60
CA LEU A 113 4.57 9.83 -7.48
C LEU A 113 3.75 9.34 -6.29
N PHE A 114 4.19 8.27 -5.63
CA PHE A 114 3.50 7.67 -4.49
C PHE A 114 4.27 8.00 -3.22
N TYR A 115 3.59 8.45 -2.19
CA TYR A 115 4.10 8.41 -0.83
C TYR A 115 3.40 7.31 -0.05
N GLN A 116 4.19 6.43 0.52
CA GLN A 116 3.73 5.33 1.37
C GLN A 116 4.28 5.56 2.78
N PRO A 117 3.49 6.13 3.71
CA PRO A 117 3.92 6.34 5.08
C PRO A 117 4.18 4.99 5.77
N THR A 118 5.19 4.94 6.62
CA THR A 118 5.50 3.75 7.42
C THR A 118 4.37 3.48 8.41
N GLY A 119 3.84 2.25 8.42
CA GLY A 119 2.79 1.83 9.36
C GLY A 119 1.39 2.36 9.06
N ALA A 120 1.20 3.22 8.06
CA ALA A 120 -0.11 3.74 7.67
C ALA A 120 -0.84 2.79 6.72
N ALA A 121 -2.18 2.85 6.74
CA ALA A 121 -3.05 2.06 5.89
C ALA A 121 -3.51 2.84 4.64
N HIS A 122 -2.63 3.68 4.10
CA HIS A 122 -2.89 4.45 2.89
C HIS A 122 -1.61 4.73 2.10
N SER A 123 -1.80 5.09 0.83
CA SER A 123 -0.79 5.76 -0.01
C SER A 123 -1.36 7.08 -0.53
N VAL A 124 -0.51 8.09 -0.67
CA VAL A 124 -0.89 9.37 -1.31
C VAL A 124 -0.14 9.51 -2.62
N LEU A 125 -0.88 9.69 -3.71
CA LEU A 125 -0.36 9.77 -5.06
C LEU A 125 -0.48 11.21 -5.56
N TRP A 126 0.64 11.84 -5.98
CA TRP A 126 0.60 13.03 -6.82
C TRP A 126 0.36 12.59 -8.26
N LEU A 127 -0.72 13.02 -8.84
CA LEU A 127 -1.09 12.70 -10.22
C LEU A 127 -0.58 13.75 -11.19
N PHE A 128 0.09 13.31 -12.23
CA PHE A 128 0.62 14.19 -13.26
C PHE A 128 -0.03 13.91 -14.62
N GLY A 129 -0.49 14.97 -15.25
CA GLY A 129 -1.02 14.93 -16.59
C GLY A 129 0.06 15.17 -17.66
N ARG A 130 -0.40 15.59 -18.84
CA ARG A 130 0.49 15.93 -19.96
C ARG A 130 1.53 16.98 -19.54
N ARG A 131 2.77 16.85 -20.02
CA ARG A 131 3.92 17.71 -19.70
C ARG A 131 4.23 17.78 -18.21
N GLN A 132 3.98 16.69 -17.48
CA GLN A 132 4.20 16.61 -16.02
C GLN A 132 3.48 17.73 -15.24
N LYS A 133 2.32 18.17 -15.70
CA LYS A 133 1.51 19.14 -14.95
C LYS A 133 0.81 18.41 -13.81
N PHE A 134 1.01 18.87 -12.59
CA PHE A 134 0.30 18.39 -11.41
C PHE A 134 -1.21 18.57 -11.58
N ARG A 135 -2.00 17.56 -11.18
CA ARG A 135 -3.44 17.47 -11.37
C ARG A 135 -4.23 17.35 -10.06
N GLY A 136 -3.56 17.08 -8.97
CA GLY A 136 -4.15 16.81 -7.66
C GLY A 136 -3.56 15.54 -7.06
N TRP A 137 -4.08 15.20 -5.90
CA TRP A 137 -3.70 13.96 -5.20
C TRP A 137 -4.82 12.93 -5.28
N TYR A 138 -4.40 11.69 -5.14
CA TYR A 138 -5.28 10.55 -4.95
C TYR A 138 -4.81 9.79 -3.71
N VAL A 139 -5.72 9.51 -2.80
CA VAL A 139 -5.42 8.72 -1.61
C VAL A 139 -6.03 7.35 -1.80
N ASN A 140 -5.19 6.33 -1.82
CA ASN A 140 -5.59 4.93 -1.86
C ASN A 140 -5.59 4.40 -0.43
N LEU A 141 -6.73 3.95 0.09
CA LEU A 141 -6.78 3.25 1.37
C LEU A 141 -6.49 1.77 1.14
N GLU A 142 -5.49 1.24 1.86
CA GLU A 142 -4.90 -0.05 1.53
C GLU A 142 -4.28 -0.74 2.75
N ARG A 143 -4.21 -2.07 2.69
CA ARG A 143 -3.26 -2.83 3.52
C ARG A 143 -2.04 -3.18 2.68
N ARG A 144 -0.85 -2.92 3.22
CA ARG A 144 0.41 -3.07 2.53
C ARG A 144 1.30 -4.13 3.19
N LEU A 145 1.89 -5.01 2.36
CA LEU A 145 2.83 -6.03 2.77
C LEU A 145 4.10 -5.93 1.90
N HIS A 146 5.27 -6.05 2.53
CA HIS A 146 6.56 -6.02 1.84
C HIS A 146 7.20 -7.40 1.84
N HIS A 147 7.64 -7.88 0.66
CA HIS A 147 8.32 -9.16 0.46
C HIS A 147 9.55 -8.97 -0.43
N GLY A 148 10.68 -8.54 0.14
CA GLY A 148 11.86 -8.17 -0.64
C GLY A 148 11.58 -6.97 -1.52
N ASP A 149 11.67 -7.14 -2.86
CA ASP A 149 11.35 -6.07 -3.82
C ASP A 149 9.86 -5.98 -4.16
N ASP A 150 9.02 -6.88 -3.66
CA ASP A 150 7.58 -6.87 -3.87
C ASP A 150 6.86 -6.03 -2.80
N ILE A 151 5.92 -5.21 -3.24
CA ILE A 151 4.99 -4.43 -2.42
C ILE A 151 3.59 -4.87 -2.77
N ASP A 152 3.00 -5.72 -1.95
CA ASP A 152 1.65 -6.21 -2.15
C ASP A 152 0.65 -5.24 -1.49
N ILE A 153 -0.29 -4.75 -2.29
CA ILE A 153 -1.33 -3.81 -1.91
C ILE A 153 -2.68 -4.53 -1.93
N ALA A 154 -3.30 -4.71 -0.78
CA ALA A 154 -4.71 -5.10 -0.71
C ALA A 154 -5.56 -3.83 -0.66
N ASP A 155 -6.26 -3.57 -1.76
CA ASP A 155 -7.12 -2.38 -1.97
C ASP A 155 -8.36 -2.46 -1.08
N HIS A 156 -8.67 -1.38 -0.40
CA HIS A 156 -9.90 -1.24 0.40
C HIS A 156 -11.02 -0.53 -0.37
N GLU A 157 -10.81 -0.22 -1.65
CA GLU A 157 -11.76 0.44 -2.57
C GLU A 157 -12.24 1.85 -2.17
N LEU A 158 -12.24 2.17 -0.88
CA LEU A 158 -12.59 3.52 -0.42
C LEU A 158 -11.38 4.44 -0.60
N ASP A 159 -11.55 5.48 -1.38
CA ASP A 159 -10.49 6.38 -1.78
C ASP A 159 -10.87 7.85 -1.57
N LEU A 160 -9.87 8.76 -1.61
CA LEU A 160 -10.12 10.19 -1.69
C LEU A 160 -9.50 10.78 -2.95
N ASN A 161 -10.27 11.62 -3.62
CA ASN A 161 -9.74 12.55 -4.61
C ASN A 161 -9.53 13.91 -3.95
N VAL A 162 -8.31 14.46 -4.07
CA VAL A 162 -7.96 15.78 -3.54
C VAL A 162 -7.51 16.67 -4.69
N ALA A 163 -8.22 17.77 -4.90
CA ALA A 163 -7.90 18.74 -5.96
C ALA A 163 -6.66 19.59 -5.62
N PRO A 164 -6.05 20.28 -6.59
CA PRO A 164 -4.87 21.14 -6.32
C PRO A 164 -5.11 22.26 -5.29
N ASP A 165 -6.34 22.68 -5.09
CA ASP A 165 -6.75 23.63 -4.05
C ASP A 165 -7.03 22.98 -2.69
N ARG A 166 -6.82 21.64 -2.60
CA ARG A 166 -7.05 20.80 -1.43
C ARG A 166 -8.50 20.54 -1.07
N THR A 167 -9.46 20.97 -1.91
CA THR A 167 -10.82 20.44 -1.78
C THR A 167 -10.81 18.94 -2.06
N TRP A 168 -11.52 18.18 -1.28
CA TRP A 168 -11.50 16.73 -1.38
C TRP A 168 -12.92 16.13 -1.40
N ARG A 169 -13.00 14.89 -1.86
CA ARG A 169 -14.23 14.09 -1.87
C ARG A 169 -13.90 12.61 -1.77
N TRP A 170 -14.77 11.88 -1.14
CA TRP A 170 -14.74 10.42 -1.18
C TRP A 170 -14.98 9.90 -2.59
N LYS A 171 -14.45 8.71 -2.84
CA LYS A 171 -14.65 7.97 -4.08
C LYS A 171 -14.96 6.51 -3.72
N ASP A 172 -15.84 5.90 -4.51
CA ASP A 172 -16.25 4.49 -4.41
C ASP A 172 -16.95 4.12 -3.07
N GLU A 173 -17.56 5.09 -2.36
CA GLU A 173 -18.27 4.88 -1.08
C GLU A 173 -19.37 3.82 -1.17
N GLN A 174 -20.12 3.77 -2.26
CA GLN A 174 -21.18 2.79 -2.46
C GLN A 174 -20.59 1.38 -2.54
N SER A 175 -19.57 1.18 -3.38
CA SER A 175 -18.88 -0.11 -3.52
C SER A 175 -18.26 -0.57 -2.20
N PHE A 176 -17.67 0.36 -1.44
CA PHE A 176 -17.13 0.09 -0.10
C PHE A 176 -18.21 -0.40 0.86
N ALA A 177 -19.36 0.28 0.90
CA ALA A 177 -20.48 -0.09 1.78
C ALA A 177 -21.06 -1.47 1.42
N GLU A 178 -21.24 -1.75 0.13
CA GLU A 178 -21.78 -3.03 -0.38
C GLU A 178 -20.87 -4.23 -0.05
N LYS A 179 -19.56 -4.01 0.08
CA LYS A 179 -18.57 -5.04 0.39
C LYS A 179 -18.30 -5.22 1.88
N THR A 180 -18.74 -4.27 2.70
CA THR A 180 -18.58 -4.34 4.16
C THR A 180 -19.32 -5.54 4.73
N GLY A 181 -18.62 -6.37 5.51
CA GLY A 181 -19.15 -7.61 6.09
C GLY A 181 -19.08 -8.82 5.17
N HIS A 182 -18.60 -8.68 3.93
CA HIS A 182 -18.40 -9.82 3.04
C HIS A 182 -17.06 -10.51 3.34
N PRO A 183 -17.01 -11.87 3.44
CA PRO A 183 -15.80 -12.61 3.87
C PRO A 183 -14.55 -12.40 3.02
N ALA A 184 -14.70 -12.02 1.74
CA ALA A 184 -13.57 -11.75 0.84
C ALA A 184 -13.01 -10.33 0.95
N TYR A 185 -13.59 -9.47 1.77
CA TYR A 185 -13.20 -8.06 1.88
C TYR A 185 -12.91 -7.71 3.35
N TRP A 186 -13.69 -6.85 3.96
CA TRP A 186 -13.49 -6.34 5.32
C TRP A 186 -14.75 -6.50 6.18
N THR A 187 -14.54 -6.68 7.46
CA THR A 187 -15.60 -6.71 8.47
C THR A 187 -16.18 -5.30 8.70
N ALA A 188 -17.29 -5.22 9.42
CA ALA A 188 -17.86 -3.93 9.82
C ALA A 188 -16.90 -3.14 10.74
N GLU A 189 -16.12 -3.81 11.58
CA GLU A 189 -15.12 -3.18 12.43
C GLU A 189 -13.95 -2.63 11.60
N GLU A 190 -13.42 -3.43 10.67
CA GLU A 190 -12.37 -2.99 9.74
C GLU A 190 -12.85 -1.82 8.88
N ALA A 191 -14.12 -1.79 8.44
CA ALA A 191 -14.69 -0.68 7.68
C ALA A 191 -14.65 0.63 8.47
N VAL A 192 -14.91 0.61 9.77
CA VAL A 192 -14.76 1.78 10.65
C VAL A 192 -13.32 2.25 10.71
N ALA A 193 -12.36 1.33 10.85
CA ALA A 193 -10.94 1.65 10.88
C ALA A 193 -10.45 2.24 9.54
N ILE A 194 -10.87 1.66 8.41
CA ILE A 194 -10.55 2.15 7.06
C ILE A 194 -11.09 3.58 6.86
N ARG A 195 -12.35 3.83 7.23
CA ARG A 195 -12.95 5.17 7.13
C ARG A 195 -12.21 6.17 8.02
N SER A 196 -11.86 5.78 9.24
CA SER A 196 -11.12 6.64 10.19
C SER A 196 -9.73 7.01 9.67
N GLU A 197 -9.03 6.09 9.00
CA GLU A 197 -7.75 6.36 8.32
C GLU A 197 -7.94 7.44 7.24
N GLY A 198 -8.94 7.29 6.37
CA GLY A 198 -9.22 8.26 5.34
C GLY A 198 -9.62 9.63 5.89
N ASP A 199 -10.42 9.69 6.96
CA ASP A 199 -10.77 10.94 7.65
C ASP A 199 -9.52 11.62 8.25
N ALA A 200 -8.56 10.85 8.74
CA ALA A 200 -7.29 11.39 9.23
C ALA A 200 -6.48 12.02 8.08
N VAL A 201 -6.43 11.36 6.91
CA VAL A 201 -5.73 11.91 5.73
C VAL A 201 -6.45 13.13 5.16
N ALA A 202 -7.79 13.15 5.17
CA ALA A 202 -8.57 14.32 4.76
C ALA A 202 -8.24 15.57 5.59
N ARG A 203 -8.08 15.40 6.91
CA ARG A 203 -7.64 16.51 7.79
C ARG A 203 -6.24 17.02 7.45
N LEU A 204 -5.31 16.16 7.00
CA LEU A 204 -4.00 16.61 6.52
C LEU A 204 -4.13 17.45 5.24
N ALA A 205 -5.02 17.07 4.34
CA ALA A 205 -5.29 17.84 3.12
C ALA A 205 -5.91 19.21 3.45
N GLU A 206 -6.88 19.28 4.34
CA GLU A 206 -7.48 20.52 4.82
C GLU A 206 -6.46 21.46 5.49
N ALA A 207 -5.57 20.89 6.31
CA ALA A 207 -4.51 21.64 6.98
C ALA A 207 -3.38 22.07 6.02
N GLY A 208 -3.30 21.50 4.81
CA GLY A 208 -2.23 21.74 3.86
C GLY A 208 -0.85 21.33 4.39
N THR A 209 -0.82 20.30 5.22
CA THR A 209 0.41 19.70 5.72
C THR A 209 0.88 18.57 4.82
N PHE A 210 2.17 18.19 4.90
CA PHE A 210 2.70 17.07 4.11
C PHE A 210 1.79 15.83 4.24
N PRO A 211 1.45 15.18 3.13
CA PRO A 211 1.95 15.34 1.75
C PRO A 211 1.17 16.36 0.87
N PHE A 212 0.29 17.17 1.45
CA PHE A 212 -0.55 18.14 0.72
C PHE A 212 -0.05 19.59 0.83
N ASP A 213 1.17 19.80 1.28
CA ASP A 213 1.81 21.12 1.48
C ASP A 213 2.32 21.78 0.19
N GLY A 214 2.15 21.10 -0.97
CA GLY A 214 2.63 21.54 -2.26
C GLY A 214 4.02 21.02 -2.62
N SER A 215 4.73 20.39 -1.69
CA SER A 215 5.98 19.69 -2.01
C SER A 215 5.73 18.58 -3.03
N TRP A 216 6.74 18.29 -3.86
CA TRP A 216 6.70 17.26 -4.93
C TRP A 216 5.71 17.53 -6.08
N CYS A 217 4.93 18.63 -6.06
CA CYS A 217 4.00 18.94 -7.15
C CYS A 217 4.70 19.25 -8.49
N ASP A 218 5.97 19.60 -8.45
CA ASP A 218 6.84 19.87 -9.61
C ASP A 218 7.86 18.74 -9.86
N PHE A 219 7.72 17.58 -9.20
CA PHE A 219 8.64 16.45 -9.35
C PHE A 219 8.89 16.09 -10.80
N ARG A 220 10.15 15.82 -11.12
CA ARG A 220 10.60 15.29 -12.41
C ARG A 220 11.54 14.12 -12.13
N PRO A 221 11.30 12.95 -12.75
CA PRO A 221 12.23 11.85 -12.61
C PRO A 221 13.59 12.22 -13.21
N PRO A 222 14.70 11.73 -12.63
CA PRO A 222 16.02 11.90 -13.22
C PRO A 222 16.05 11.43 -14.67
N SER A 223 16.64 12.21 -15.57
CA SER A 223 16.72 11.91 -16.99
C SER A 223 17.49 10.61 -17.33
N ALA A 224 18.32 10.15 -16.40
CA ALA A 224 19.03 8.87 -16.50
C ALA A 224 18.13 7.65 -16.26
N TRP A 225 16.90 7.82 -15.75
CA TRP A 225 16.00 6.71 -15.53
C TRP A 225 15.39 6.27 -16.87
N THR A 226 15.66 5.02 -17.22
CA THR A 226 15.04 4.37 -18.38
C THR A 226 13.75 3.67 -17.96
N THR A 227 12.87 3.38 -18.90
CA THR A 227 11.66 2.57 -18.63
C THR A 227 12.07 1.24 -17.99
N PRO A 228 11.53 0.90 -16.81
CA PRO A 228 11.86 -0.35 -16.13
C PRO A 228 11.34 -1.56 -16.92
N PRO A 229 12.01 -2.73 -16.82
CA PRO A 229 11.49 -3.96 -17.39
C PRO A 229 10.19 -4.37 -16.70
N ARG A 230 9.39 -5.22 -17.38
CA ARG A 230 8.21 -5.83 -16.75
C ARG A 230 8.65 -6.67 -15.55
N PRO A 231 7.89 -6.67 -14.43
CA PRO A 231 8.18 -7.49 -13.28
C PRO A 231 8.27 -8.99 -13.64
N PRO A 232 8.94 -9.82 -12.84
CA PRO A 232 8.75 -11.26 -12.91
C PRO A 232 7.27 -11.65 -12.88
N ASN A 233 6.93 -12.88 -13.30
CA ASN A 233 5.54 -13.34 -13.27
C ASN A 233 5.02 -13.30 -11.82
N PRO A 234 4.02 -12.45 -11.49
CA PRO A 234 3.61 -12.23 -10.13
C PRO A 234 2.71 -13.35 -9.59
N ARG A 235 2.59 -13.44 -8.28
CA ARG A 235 1.54 -14.24 -7.63
C ARG A 235 0.17 -13.71 -8.04
N ARG A 236 -0.81 -14.61 -8.22
CA ARG A 236 -2.16 -14.24 -8.67
C ARG A 236 -3.17 -14.06 -7.53
N SER A 237 -2.77 -14.45 -6.31
CA SER A 237 -3.58 -14.29 -5.09
C SER A 237 -2.70 -13.89 -3.91
N LEU A 238 -3.27 -13.15 -2.96
CA LEU A 238 -2.71 -12.99 -1.61
C LEU A 238 -2.95 -14.27 -0.84
N LEU A 239 -1.90 -14.76 -0.17
CA LEU A 239 -2.00 -15.89 0.77
C LEU A 239 -2.56 -15.40 2.12
#